data_f3ca6071eb32e13eeda85aaa5a688e29
#
_entry.id   f3ca6071eb32e13eeda85aaa5a688e29
#
_cell.length_a   1.000
_cell.length_b   1.000
_cell.length_c   1.000
_cell.angle_alpha   90.00
_cell.angle_beta   90.00
_cell.angle_gamma   90.00
#
_symmetry.space_group_name_H-M   'P 1'
#
loop_
_entity.id
_entity.type
_entity.pdbx_description
1 polymer ?
#
loop_
_entity_poly.entity_id
_entity_poly.type
_entity_poly.pdbx_seq_one_letter_code
_entity_poly.pdbx_strand_id
1 'polypeptide(L)'
;MLAVADGMDHPMLTTRAPFDLLIANILAGPLIELAPAFAKACAPGAGMVLAGLLDTQADAVIAAYVAEGMAVSQRGDGEWCVLVLESGSRL
;
A
#
# COMPACT_ATOMS: atom_id res chain seq x y z
N MET A 1 -4.23 -14.04 -4.49
CA MET A 1 -5.39 -13.21 -4.87
C MET A 1 -4.97 -11.76 -5.02
N LEU A 2 -5.50 -11.09 -6.01
CA LEU A 2 -5.17 -9.70 -6.33
C LEU A 2 -6.28 -8.77 -5.82
N ALA A 3 -5.88 -7.67 -5.22
CA ALA A 3 -6.79 -6.59 -4.87
C ALA A 3 -6.38 -5.30 -5.57
N VAL A 4 -7.36 -4.57 -6.09
CA VAL A 4 -7.13 -3.27 -6.71
C VAL A 4 -8.06 -2.26 -6.04
N ALA A 5 -7.48 -1.18 -5.52
CA ALA A 5 -8.23 -0.05 -4.97
C ALA A 5 -7.93 1.19 -5.80
N ASP A 6 -8.96 1.85 -6.30
CA ASP A 6 -8.82 3.03 -7.14
C ASP A 6 -9.74 4.12 -6.62
N GLY A 7 -9.19 5.31 -6.41
CA GLY A 7 -9.95 6.41 -5.84
C GLY A 7 -10.30 6.15 -4.38
N MET A 8 -11.55 6.36 -4.02
CA MET A 8 -12.04 6.17 -2.66
C MET A 8 -12.91 4.92 -2.51
N ASP A 9 -13.09 4.17 -3.58
CA ASP A 9 -13.93 2.98 -3.57
C ASP A 9 -13.07 1.74 -3.33
N HIS A 10 -13.09 1.23 -2.10
CA HIS A 10 -12.27 0.08 -1.74
C HIS A 10 -13.00 -0.94 -0.85
N PRO A 11 -14.30 -1.18 -1.06
CA PRO A 11 -15.02 -2.14 -0.21
C PRO A 11 -14.59 -3.59 -0.41
N MET A 12 -13.93 -3.89 -1.52
CA MET A 12 -13.45 -5.24 -1.80
C MET A 12 -12.43 -5.74 -0.78
N LEU A 13 -11.73 -4.83 -0.12
CA LEU A 13 -10.67 -5.20 0.82
C LEU A 13 -11.20 -5.96 2.04
N THR A 14 -12.47 -5.79 2.37
CA THR A 14 -13.04 -6.44 3.55
C THR A 14 -13.60 -7.83 3.26
N THR A 15 -13.84 -8.15 2.00
CA THR A 15 -14.53 -9.38 1.62
C THR A 15 -13.62 -10.45 1.03
N ARG A 16 -12.44 -10.08 0.55
CA ARG A 16 -11.57 -10.99 -0.18
C ARG A 16 -10.16 -11.12 0.38
N ALA A 17 -9.91 -10.52 1.54
CA ALA A 17 -8.62 -10.66 2.19
C ALA A 17 -8.42 -12.11 2.67
N PRO A 18 -7.18 -12.60 2.81
CA PRO A 18 -5.96 -11.86 2.54
C PRO A 18 -5.57 -11.85 1.07
N PHE A 19 -4.82 -10.83 0.67
CA PHE A 19 -4.39 -10.66 -0.71
C PHE A 19 -2.89 -10.93 -0.85
N ASP A 20 -2.50 -11.47 -2.00
CA ASP A 20 -1.09 -11.68 -2.36
C ASP A 20 -0.48 -10.44 -3.01
N LEU A 21 -1.31 -9.63 -3.66
CA LEU A 21 -0.89 -8.39 -4.28
C LEU A 21 -2.02 -7.36 -4.12
N LEU A 22 -1.68 -6.19 -3.62
CA LEU A 22 -2.61 -5.08 -3.51
C LEU A 22 -2.08 -3.91 -4.31
N ILE A 23 -2.89 -3.40 -5.22
CA ILE A 23 -2.57 -2.23 -6.02
C ILE A 23 -3.54 -1.12 -5.63
N ALA A 24 -3.02 0.01 -5.18
CA ALA A 24 -3.84 1.15 -4.76
C ALA A 24 -3.41 2.41 -5.50
N ASN A 25 -4.36 3.04 -6.17
CA ASN A 25 -4.17 4.33 -6.82
C ASN A 25 -5.05 5.36 -6.11
N ILE A 26 -4.56 5.87 -5.00
CA ILE A 26 -5.32 6.70 -4.06
C ILE A 26 -4.41 7.83 -3.61
N LEU A 27 -4.99 8.98 -3.28
CA LEU A 27 -4.25 10.13 -2.78
C LEU A 27 -3.55 9.81 -1.46
N ALA A 28 -2.45 10.55 -1.17
CA ALA A 28 -1.57 10.26 -0.04
C ALA A 28 -2.30 10.31 1.32
N GLY A 29 -3.19 11.26 1.54
CA GLY A 29 -3.93 11.34 2.79
C GLY A 29 -4.69 10.07 3.11
N PRO A 30 -5.61 9.65 2.23
CA PRO A 30 -6.30 8.37 2.40
C PRO A 30 -5.37 7.17 2.48
N LEU A 31 -4.26 7.16 1.71
CA LEU A 31 -3.30 6.05 1.81
C LEU A 31 -2.73 5.92 3.21
N ILE A 32 -2.41 7.04 3.86
CA ILE A 32 -1.87 7.03 5.22
C ILE A 32 -2.94 6.52 6.20
N GLU A 33 -4.15 7.01 6.07
CA GLU A 33 -5.25 6.58 6.95
C GLU A 33 -5.57 5.10 6.80
N LEU A 34 -5.44 4.57 5.59
CA LEU A 34 -5.76 3.18 5.29
C LEU A 34 -4.60 2.21 5.52
N ALA A 35 -3.42 2.71 5.92
CA ALA A 35 -2.25 1.85 6.10
C ALA A 35 -2.52 0.64 7.00
N PRO A 36 -3.15 0.78 8.18
CA PRO A 36 -3.43 -0.40 8.99
C PRO A 36 -4.34 -1.41 8.30
N ALA A 37 -5.39 -0.92 7.63
CA ALA A 37 -6.35 -1.79 6.96
C ALA A 37 -5.72 -2.51 5.76
N PHE A 38 -4.94 -1.77 4.95
CA PHE A 38 -4.28 -2.35 3.78
C PHE A 38 -3.21 -3.37 4.19
N ALA A 39 -2.39 -3.04 5.18
CA ALA A 39 -1.37 -3.96 5.66
C ALA A 39 -1.99 -5.24 6.22
N LYS A 40 -3.09 -5.11 6.94
CA LYS A 40 -3.79 -6.25 7.52
C LYS A 40 -4.43 -7.13 6.46
N ALA A 41 -4.84 -6.53 5.34
CA ALA A 41 -5.46 -7.26 4.24
C ALA A 41 -4.47 -8.07 3.42
N CYS A 42 -3.18 -7.79 3.52
CA CYS A 42 -2.14 -8.51 2.78
C CYS A 42 -1.72 -9.78 3.49
N ALA A 43 -1.53 -10.85 2.72
CA ALA A 43 -0.94 -12.07 3.23
C ALA A 43 0.55 -11.84 3.56
N PRO A 44 1.15 -12.66 4.45
CA PRO A 44 2.60 -12.57 4.67
C PRO A 44 3.36 -12.73 3.35
N GLY A 45 4.32 -11.84 3.10
CA GLY A 45 5.08 -11.86 1.86
C GLY A 45 4.39 -11.24 0.65
N ALA A 46 3.20 -10.69 0.84
CA ALA A 46 2.45 -10.06 -0.25
C ALA A 46 3.12 -8.78 -0.75
N GLY A 47 2.92 -8.49 -2.02
CA GLY A 47 3.35 -7.23 -2.61
C GLY A 47 2.28 -6.15 -2.51
N MET A 48 2.71 -4.91 -2.50
CA MET A 48 1.82 -3.77 -2.50
C MET A 48 2.38 -2.69 -3.42
N VAL A 49 1.53 -2.16 -4.30
CA VAL A 49 1.90 -1.07 -5.20
C VAL A 49 1.02 0.12 -4.87
N LEU A 50 1.64 1.23 -4.49
CA LEU A 50 0.92 2.46 -4.14
C LEU A 50 1.25 3.53 -5.17
N ALA A 51 0.21 4.12 -5.74
CA ALA A 51 0.31 5.19 -6.73
C ALA A 51 -0.67 6.31 -6.36
N GLY A 52 -0.63 7.41 -7.10
CA GLY A 52 -1.53 8.54 -6.85
C GLY A 52 -0.99 9.51 -5.80
N LEU A 53 0.28 9.43 -5.46
CA LEU A 53 0.93 10.34 -4.50
C LEU A 53 2.01 11.16 -5.18
N LEU A 54 2.25 12.35 -4.66
CA LEU A 54 3.36 13.18 -5.11
C LEU A 54 4.64 12.72 -4.42
N ASP A 55 5.78 12.92 -5.09
CA ASP A 55 7.07 12.55 -4.52
C ASP A 55 7.31 13.20 -3.15
N THR A 56 6.84 14.44 -2.97
CA THR A 56 6.95 15.15 -1.69
C THR A 56 6.15 14.51 -0.56
N GLN A 57 5.20 13.65 -0.89
CA GLN A 57 4.35 12.97 0.08
C GLN A 57 4.85 11.56 0.40
N ALA A 58 5.82 11.07 -0.37
CA ALA A 58 6.25 9.68 -0.28
C ALA A 58 6.79 9.30 1.09
N ASP A 59 7.58 10.18 1.72
CA ASP A 59 8.17 9.87 3.03
C ASP A 59 7.10 9.63 4.09
N ALA A 60 6.04 10.42 4.10
CA ALA A 60 4.95 10.24 5.06
C ALA A 60 4.18 8.95 4.82
N VAL A 61 3.95 8.62 3.54
CA VAL A 61 3.28 7.36 3.19
C VAL A 61 4.16 6.17 3.58
N ILE A 62 5.44 6.23 3.26
CA ILE A 62 6.39 5.18 3.64
C ILE A 62 6.38 4.96 5.15
N ALA A 63 6.46 6.05 5.93
CA ALA A 63 6.48 5.95 7.39
C ALA A 63 5.23 5.25 7.92
N ALA A 64 4.06 5.55 7.36
CA ALA A 64 2.81 4.93 7.77
C ALA A 64 2.82 3.42 7.51
N TYR A 65 3.34 2.99 6.37
CA TYR A 65 3.34 1.57 6.01
C TYR A 65 4.46 0.80 6.69
N VAL A 66 5.62 1.41 6.91
CA VAL A 66 6.70 0.79 7.68
C VAL A 66 6.24 0.56 9.13
N ALA A 67 5.46 1.48 9.70
CA ALA A 67 4.91 1.31 11.03
C ALA A 67 3.98 0.09 11.12
N GLU A 68 3.41 -0.34 10.01
CA GLU A 68 2.56 -1.54 9.95
C GLU A 68 3.32 -2.81 9.56
N GLY A 69 4.64 -2.75 9.53
CA GLY A 69 5.47 -3.92 9.24
C GLY A 69 5.78 -4.15 7.78
N MET A 70 5.44 -3.19 6.91
CA MET A 70 5.78 -3.28 5.49
C MET A 70 7.22 -2.82 5.25
N ALA A 71 7.83 -3.34 4.19
CA ALA A 71 9.15 -2.90 3.76
C ALA A 71 9.06 -2.34 2.35
N VAL A 72 9.72 -1.20 2.10
CA VAL A 72 9.76 -0.60 0.77
C VAL A 72 10.82 -1.30 -0.05
N SER A 73 10.43 -1.86 -1.20
CA SER A 73 11.37 -2.50 -2.12
C SER A 73 11.77 -1.59 -3.28
N GLN A 74 10.88 -0.70 -3.70
CA GLN A 74 11.17 0.25 -4.77
C GLN A 74 10.45 1.56 -4.52
N ARG A 75 11.11 2.65 -4.93
CA ARG A 75 10.50 3.98 -4.93
C ARG A 75 10.82 4.61 -6.28
N GLY A 76 9.78 4.94 -7.04
CA GLY A 76 9.95 5.61 -8.32
C GLY A 76 10.34 7.06 -8.16
N ASP A 77 10.95 7.62 -9.20
CA ASP A 77 11.34 9.02 -9.24
C ASP A 77 10.35 9.81 -10.08
N GLY A 78 10.30 11.13 -9.86
CA GLY A 78 9.48 12.02 -10.63
C GLY A 78 8.42 12.71 -9.79
N GLU A 79 7.62 13.55 -10.43
CA GLU A 79 6.58 14.31 -9.74
C GLU A 79 5.56 13.38 -9.07
N TRP A 80 5.14 12.34 -9.78
CA TRP A 80 4.24 11.32 -9.25
C TRP A 80 5.05 10.09 -8.90
N CYS A 81 4.96 9.71 -7.65
CA CYS A 81 5.74 8.61 -7.11
C CYS A 81 4.93 7.31 -7.10
N VAL A 82 5.61 6.22 -7.40
CA VAL A 82 5.06 4.87 -7.24
C VAL A 82 5.92 4.15 -6.21
N LEU A 83 5.28 3.58 -5.21
CA LEU A 83 5.97 2.81 -4.17
C LEU A 83 5.63 1.33 -4.33
N VAL A 84 6.65 0.49 -4.24
CA VAL A 84 6.46 -0.96 -4.19
C VAL A 84 6.93 -1.43 -2.81
N LEU A 85 6.03 -2.11 -2.11
CA LEU A 85 6.29 -2.57 -0.75
C LEU A 85 6.01 -4.07 -0.66
N GLU A 86 6.56 -4.68 0.38
CA GLU A 86 6.32 -6.08 0.68
C GLU A 86 5.86 -6.21 2.13
N SER A 87 4.88 -7.08 2.34
CA SER A 87 4.46 -7.45 3.68
C SER A 87 5.55 -8.29 4.34
N GLY A 88 5.81 -8.05 5.61
CA GLY A 88 6.81 -8.78 6.33
C GLY A 88 6.51 -10.27 6.37
N SER A 89 7.57 -11.08 6.32
CA SER A 89 7.49 -12.50 6.53
C SER A 89 7.32 -12.78 8.02
N ARG A 90 6.42 -13.66 8.36
CA ARG A 90 6.23 -14.08 9.74
C ARG A 90 6.89 -15.43 9.95
N LEU A 91 7.94 -15.41 10.67
CA LEU A 91 8.68 -16.62 11.01
C LEU A 91 8.52 -16.93 12.49
#